data_0b48adb301bbc471f02ca73e9f2f4987
#
_entry.id   0b48adb301bbc471f02ca73e9f2f4987
#
_cell.length_a   1.000
_cell.length_b   1.000
_cell.length_c   1.000
_cell.angle_alpha   90.00
_cell.angle_beta   90.00
_cell.angle_gamma   90.00
#
_symmetry.space_group_name_H-M   'P 1'
#
loop_
_entity.id
_entity.type
_entity.pdbx_description
1 polymer ?
#
loop_
_entity_poly.entity_id
_entity_poly.type
_entity_poly.pdbx_seq_one_letter_code
_entity_poly.pdbx_strand_id
1 'polypeptide(L)'
;MKILVTGGAGYIGSVLVPEILGKGHEVIVIDNFMYSQQSLLDCCYNKKLTIIRGDVRDKTLIAKCMQNVDAVFPLACLTGAPLCSKDPIGAQTTNFDAIKMILDMRRPDQKIIFPTTNSGYGVGQKGIYCTEETPLNPITLYGRLKVDIEKLVLASGNSITLRLATVMGVSPRMRLDLLVNDFTYRAVNDRFLVLFEPHFKRNYIHVRDVAKAFIYCLDNFVEMQGEPYNVGLSEANMSKWELCEEIKKQIPDFYFAEAKIGEDPDKRDYIISNAKIEKAGFIPDYSLQQSIAELIKGYQIIKRNQFTNV
;
A
#
# COMPACT_ATOMS: atom_id res chain seq x y z
N MET A 1 12.26 20.20 -1.41
CA MET A 1 12.67 19.16 -2.36
C MET A 1 11.64 19.06 -3.47
N LYS A 2 12.02 18.51 -4.62
CA LYS A 2 11.12 18.16 -5.71
C LYS A 2 10.99 16.64 -5.81
N ILE A 3 9.78 16.13 -5.75
CA ILE A 3 9.50 14.69 -5.60
C ILE A 3 8.67 14.21 -6.77
N LEU A 4 9.11 13.13 -7.42
CA LEU A 4 8.33 12.41 -8.42
C LEU A 4 7.52 11.32 -7.73
N VAL A 5 6.20 11.34 -7.90
CA VAL A 5 5.28 10.30 -7.42
C VAL A 5 4.61 9.65 -8.62
N THR A 6 4.95 8.43 -8.95
CA THR A 6 4.23 7.66 -9.97
C THR A 6 3.02 6.95 -9.33
N GLY A 7 1.88 6.90 -10.01
CA GLY A 7 0.64 6.39 -9.40
C GLY A 7 0.09 7.28 -8.29
N GLY A 8 0.40 8.58 -8.35
CA GLY A 8 0.04 9.54 -7.30
C GLY A 8 -1.46 9.81 -7.15
N ALA A 9 -2.28 9.47 -8.16
CA ALA A 9 -3.73 9.55 -8.07
C ALA A 9 -4.38 8.25 -7.54
N GLY A 10 -3.57 7.24 -7.14
CA GLY A 10 -4.02 5.97 -6.58
C GLY A 10 -4.41 6.06 -5.11
N TYR A 11 -4.71 4.91 -4.48
CA TYR A 11 -5.19 4.80 -3.09
C TYR A 11 -4.24 5.42 -2.07
N ILE A 12 -2.95 5.07 -2.12
CA ILE A 12 -1.93 5.67 -1.23
C ILE A 12 -1.56 7.07 -1.72
N GLY A 13 -1.34 7.23 -3.02
CA GLY A 13 -0.85 8.48 -3.60
C GLY A 13 -1.77 9.67 -3.36
N SER A 14 -3.09 9.47 -3.41
CA SER A 14 -4.07 10.54 -3.19
C SER A 14 -4.14 11.05 -1.74
N VAL A 15 -3.57 10.30 -0.80
CA VAL A 15 -3.36 10.74 0.60
C VAL A 15 -1.95 11.32 0.77
N LEU A 16 -0.95 10.70 0.17
CA LEU A 16 0.46 11.09 0.31
C LEU A 16 0.78 12.42 -0.40
N VAL A 17 0.25 12.64 -1.60
CA VAL A 17 0.55 13.86 -2.40
C VAL A 17 0.18 15.16 -1.67
N PRO A 18 -1.04 15.31 -1.09
CA PRO A 18 -1.37 16.49 -0.30
C PRO A 18 -0.47 16.69 0.92
N GLU A 19 -0.06 15.61 1.59
CA GLU A 19 0.85 15.69 2.75
C GLU A 19 2.25 16.20 2.34
N ILE A 20 2.79 15.71 1.22
CA ILE A 20 4.07 16.18 0.66
C ILE A 20 3.98 17.68 0.31
N LEU A 21 2.89 18.10 -0.34
CA LEU A 21 2.63 19.51 -0.67
C LEU A 21 2.50 20.38 0.59
N GLY A 22 1.80 19.86 1.62
CA GLY A 22 1.65 20.51 2.93
C GLY A 22 2.98 20.76 3.65
N LYS A 23 3.96 19.89 3.45
CA LYS A 23 5.35 20.08 3.90
C LYS A 23 6.15 21.10 3.06
N GLY A 24 5.53 21.68 2.04
CA GLY A 24 6.14 22.71 1.20
C GLY A 24 7.03 22.19 0.06
N HIS A 25 7.02 20.89 -0.21
CA HIS A 25 7.76 20.30 -1.33
C HIS A 25 7.05 20.54 -2.67
N GLU A 26 7.80 20.45 -3.77
CA GLU A 26 7.25 20.37 -5.12
C GLU A 26 6.96 18.91 -5.48
N VAL A 27 5.84 18.65 -6.14
CA VAL A 27 5.44 17.29 -6.52
C VAL A 27 5.15 17.22 -8.01
N ILE A 28 5.76 16.25 -8.68
CA ILE A 28 5.36 15.80 -10.01
C ILE A 28 4.63 14.47 -9.85
N VAL A 29 3.37 14.41 -10.25
CA VAL A 29 2.58 13.18 -10.33
C VAL A 29 2.55 12.68 -11.76
N ILE A 30 2.90 11.41 -11.97
CA ILE A 30 2.61 10.67 -13.22
C ILE A 30 1.59 9.60 -12.88
N ASP A 31 0.44 9.61 -13.55
CA ASP A 31 -0.62 8.62 -13.41
C ASP A 31 -1.33 8.42 -14.76
N ASN A 32 -1.69 7.20 -15.10
CA ASN A 32 -2.43 6.94 -16.34
C ASN A 32 -3.95 7.11 -16.17
N PHE A 33 -4.40 7.30 -14.92
CA PHE A 33 -5.82 7.46 -14.55
C PHE A 33 -6.70 6.32 -15.06
N MET A 34 -6.19 5.08 -15.01
CA MET A 34 -6.87 3.89 -15.53
C MET A 34 -8.23 3.60 -14.86
N TYR A 35 -8.46 4.15 -13.68
CA TYR A 35 -9.72 4.03 -12.95
C TYR A 35 -10.60 5.28 -13.05
N SER A 36 -10.29 6.23 -13.96
CA SER A 36 -10.99 7.50 -14.13
C SER A 36 -11.15 8.30 -12.83
N GLN A 37 -10.20 8.14 -11.90
CA GLN A 37 -10.23 8.74 -10.57
C GLN A 37 -9.95 10.25 -10.62
N GLN A 38 -10.66 11.00 -9.76
CA GLN A 38 -10.56 12.45 -9.61
C GLN A 38 -9.92 12.86 -8.28
N SER A 39 -9.10 12.00 -7.73
CA SER A 39 -8.63 12.01 -6.35
C SER A 39 -7.68 13.15 -5.98
N LEU A 40 -7.17 13.92 -6.95
CA LEU A 40 -6.25 15.04 -6.72
C LEU A 40 -6.87 16.41 -7.05
N LEU A 41 -8.18 16.49 -7.30
CA LEU A 41 -8.83 17.77 -7.68
C LEU A 41 -8.61 18.85 -6.60
N ASP A 42 -8.70 18.49 -5.32
CA ASP A 42 -8.49 19.41 -4.20
C ASP A 42 -7.04 19.95 -4.12
N CYS A 43 -6.11 19.35 -4.85
CA CYS A 43 -4.71 19.79 -4.89
C CYS A 43 -4.41 20.69 -6.10
N CYS A 44 -5.30 20.80 -7.08
CA CYS A 44 -5.05 21.49 -8.36
C CYS A 44 -4.76 22.99 -8.22
N TYR A 45 -5.20 23.63 -7.12
CA TYR A 45 -4.86 25.04 -6.83
C TYR A 45 -3.40 25.24 -6.43
N ASN A 46 -2.70 24.19 -6.04
CA ASN A 46 -1.34 24.28 -5.51
C ASN A 46 -0.32 24.42 -6.66
N LYS A 47 0.35 25.57 -6.71
CA LYS A 47 1.36 25.89 -7.76
C LYS A 47 2.59 24.96 -7.74
N LYS A 48 2.80 24.22 -6.64
CA LYS A 48 3.90 23.24 -6.49
C LYS A 48 3.53 21.84 -6.99
N LEU A 49 2.29 21.64 -7.46
CA LEU A 49 1.84 20.38 -8.04
C LEU A 49 1.86 20.45 -9.56
N THR A 50 2.53 19.46 -10.16
CA THR A 50 2.43 19.18 -11.60
C THR A 50 1.83 17.80 -11.78
N ILE A 51 0.72 17.69 -12.51
CA ILE A 51 0.07 16.42 -12.84
C ILE A 51 0.30 16.12 -14.31
N ILE A 52 0.82 14.94 -14.60
CA ILE A 52 1.07 14.45 -15.96
C ILE A 52 0.28 13.16 -16.14
N ARG A 53 -0.65 13.18 -17.11
CA ARG A 53 -1.32 11.95 -17.54
C ARG A 53 -0.37 11.17 -18.43
N GLY A 54 0.09 10.01 -17.95
CA GLY A 54 1.07 9.19 -18.68
C GLY A 54 1.30 7.82 -18.05
N ASP A 55 1.91 6.95 -18.82
CA ASP A 55 2.25 5.59 -18.39
C ASP A 55 3.68 5.55 -17.85
N VAL A 56 3.89 4.90 -16.72
CA VAL A 56 5.23 4.74 -16.11
C VAL A 56 6.19 3.90 -16.95
N ARG A 57 5.67 3.17 -17.93
CA ARG A 57 6.45 2.39 -18.91
C ARG A 57 7.01 3.25 -20.05
N ASP A 58 6.55 4.50 -20.16
CA ASP A 58 7.09 5.44 -21.16
C ASP A 58 8.44 5.98 -20.72
N LYS A 59 9.48 5.42 -21.34
CA LYS A 59 10.88 5.76 -21.07
C LYS A 59 11.18 7.24 -21.25
N THR A 60 10.65 7.86 -22.30
CA THR A 60 10.90 9.26 -22.62
C THR A 60 10.26 10.19 -21.60
N LEU A 61 9.02 9.88 -21.20
CA LEU A 61 8.31 10.62 -20.17
C LEU A 61 9.04 10.54 -18.83
N ILE A 62 9.39 9.33 -18.39
CA ILE A 62 10.09 9.12 -17.11
C ILE A 62 11.45 9.84 -17.11
N ALA A 63 12.26 9.69 -18.18
CA ALA A 63 13.55 10.36 -18.28
C ALA A 63 13.42 11.88 -18.13
N LYS A 64 12.42 12.49 -18.78
CA LYS A 64 12.15 13.92 -18.67
C LYS A 64 11.77 14.33 -17.24
N CYS A 65 10.92 13.56 -16.57
CA CYS A 65 10.47 13.89 -15.22
C CYS A 65 11.54 13.69 -14.15
N MET A 66 12.46 12.75 -14.37
CA MET A 66 13.53 12.46 -13.43
C MET A 66 14.69 13.46 -13.44
N GLN A 67 14.82 14.31 -14.46
CA GLN A 67 15.97 15.21 -14.62
C GLN A 67 16.22 16.12 -13.41
N ASN A 68 15.16 16.67 -12.82
CA ASN A 68 15.24 17.71 -11.80
C ASN A 68 14.47 17.35 -10.50
N VAL A 69 14.44 16.07 -10.14
CA VAL A 69 13.82 15.63 -8.87
C VAL A 69 14.86 15.16 -7.88
N ASP A 70 14.60 15.36 -6.60
CA ASP A 70 15.47 14.97 -5.48
C ASP A 70 15.13 13.57 -4.97
N ALA A 71 13.85 13.18 -5.10
CA ALA A 71 13.35 11.88 -4.63
C ALA A 71 12.29 11.32 -5.58
N VAL A 72 12.16 9.99 -5.59
CA VAL A 72 11.16 9.25 -6.36
C VAL A 72 10.39 8.32 -5.43
N PHE A 73 9.05 8.41 -5.47
CA PHE A 73 8.13 7.50 -4.79
C PHE A 73 7.33 6.72 -5.84
N PRO A 74 7.81 5.52 -6.21
CA PRO A 74 7.20 4.75 -7.31
C PRO A 74 6.01 3.94 -6.78
N LEU A 75 4.81 4.56 -6.78
CA LEU A 75 3.56 3.93 -6.33
C LEU A 75 2.77 3.26 -7.46
N ALA A 76 3.05 3.57 -8.74
CA ALA A 76 2.34 2.96 -9.87
C ALA A 76 2.53 1.44 -9.88
N CYS A 77 1.43 0.71 -9.81
CA CYS A 77 1.47 -0.74 -9.64
C CYS A 77 0.11 -1.36 -9.97
N LEU A 78 0.10 -2.49 -10.68
CA LEU A 78 -1.03 -3.40 -10.67
C LEU A 78 -1.02 -4.15 -9.34
N THR A 79 -1.95 -3.81 -8.44
CA THR A 79 -1.87 -4.19 -7.02
C THR A 79 -2.77 -5.35 -6.69
N GLY A 80 -2.20 -6.36 -6.03
CA GLY A 80 -2.92 -7.53 -5.52
C GLY A 80 -2.81 -8.75 -6.43
N ALA A 81 -2.95 -9.94 -5.83
CA ALA A 81 -2.81 -11.21 -6.52
C ALA A 81 -3.85 -11.39 -7.65
N PRO A 82 -5.15 -11.06 -7.47
CA PRO A 82 -6.14 -11.26 -8.52
C PRO A 82 -5.84 -10.46 -9.78
N LEU A 83 -5.51 -9.17 -9.65
CA LEU A 83 -5.22 -8.31 -10.80
C LEU A 83 -3.95 -8.74 -11.53
N CYS A 84 -2.88 -9.07 -10.80
CA CYS A 84 -1.64 -9.56 -11.39
C CYS A 84 -1.80 -10.93 -12.09
N SER A 85 -2.68 -11.79 -11.57
CA SER A 85 -2.99 -13.08 -12.22
C SER A 85 -3.83 -12.90 -13.49
N LYS A 86 -4.70 -11.89 -13.52
CA LYS A 86 -5.54 -11.54 -14.67
C LYS A 86 -4.72 -10.93 -15.82
N ASP A 87 -3.73 -10.10 -15.48
CA ASP A 87 -2.81 -9.46 -16.44
C ASP A 87 -1.35 -9.64 -16.02
N PRO A 88 -0.76 -10.83 -16.24
CA PRO A 88 0.64 -11.11 -15.86
C PRO A 88 1.66 -10.24 -16.60
N ILE A 89 1.39 -9.93 -17.88
CA ILE A 89 2.28 -9.08 -18.70
C ILE A 89 2.26 -7.63 -18.20
N GLY A 90 1.06 -7.10 -17.98
CA GLY A 90 0.92 -5.76 -17.38
C GLY A 90 1.53 -5.68 -15.98
N ALA A 91 1.39 -6.74 -15.17
CA ALA A 91 2.04 -6.84 -13.87
C ALA A 91 3.57 -6.82 -13.99
N GLN A 92 4.15 -7.64 -14.87
CA GLN A 92 5.60 -7.65 -15.11
C GLN A 92 6.09 -6.27 -15.57
N THR A 93 5.48 -5.71 -16.60
CA THR A 93 5.95 -4.47 -17.23
C THR A 93 5.77 -3.25 -16.33
N THR A 94 4.71 -3.20 -15.51
CA THR A 94 4.43 -2.06 -14.62
C THR A 94 5.13 -2.21 -13.27
N ASN A 95 5.08 -3.40 -12.65
CA ASN A 95 5.55 -3.57 -11.27
C ASN A 95 7.04 -3.88 -11.17
N PHE A 96 7.66 -4.36 -12.24
CA PHE A 96 9.07 -4.71 -12.26
C PHE A 96 9.85 -3.89 -13.29
N ASP A 97 9.52 -4.01 -14.58
CA ASP A 97 10.34 -3.43 -15.66
C ASP A 97 10.38 -1.90 -15.59
N ALA A 98 9.23 -1.25 -15.29
CA ALA A 98 9.17 0.19 -15.13
C ALA A 98 10.02 0.68 -13.94
N ILE A 99 10.02 -0.04 -12.82
CA ILE A 99 10.86 0.32 -11.67
C ILE A 99 12.33 0.11 -11.98
N LYS A 100 12.68 -1.01 -12.63
CA LYS A 100 14.05 -1.25 -13.09
C LYS A 100 14.53 -0.12 -14.01
N MET A 101 13.69 0.31 -14.95
CA MET A 101 13.97 1.44 -15.83
C MET A 101 14.21 2.75 -15.05
N ILE A 102 13.42 3.02 -14.00
CA ILE A 102 13.63 4.16 -13.11
C ILE A 102 14.99 4.07 -12.41
N LEU A 103 15.36 2.89 -11.90
CA LEU A 103 16.67 2.65 -11.28
C LEU A 103 17.82 2.88 -12.26
N ASP A 104 17.70 2.37 -13.49
CA ASP A 104 18.72 2.52 -14.55
C ASP A 104 18.94 3.98 -14.98
N MET A 105 17.91 4.86 -14.81
CA MET A 105 17.97 6.28 -15.16
C MET A 105 18.33 7.20 -14.00
N ARG A 106 18.25 6.69 -12.77
CA ARG A 106 18.41 7.46 -11.55
C ARG A 106 19.83 7.98 -11.42
N ARG A 107 19.96 9.26 -11.03
CA ARG A 107 21.25 9.79 -10.58
C ARG A 107 21.59 9.23 -9.19
N PRO A 108 22.88 9.09 -8.85
CA PRO A 108 23.30 8.55 -7.54
C PRO A 108 22.78 9.35 -6.33
N ASP A 109 22.56 10.66 -6.49
CA ASP A 109 22.08 11.56 -5.44
C ASP A 109 20.56 11.50 -5.20
N GLN A 110 19.80 10.95 -6.14
CA GLN A 110 18.35 10.85 -6.03
C GLN A 110 17.94 9.75 -5.05
N LYS A 111 17.05 10.09 -4.13
CA LYS A 111 16.50 9.18 -3.13
C LYS A 111 15.37 8.36 -3.72
N ILE A 112 15.24 7.09 -3.30
CA ILE A 112 14.04 6.28 -3.58
C ILE A 112 13.44 5.79 -2.28
N ILE A 113 12.11 5.97 -2.10
CA ILE A 113 11.34 5.29 -1.06
C ILE A 113 10.29 4.43 -1.77
N PHE A 114 10.47 3.11 -1.68
CA PHE A 114 9.71 2.16 -2.48
C PHE A 114 8.78 1.30 -1.62
N PRO A 115 7.46 1.29 -1.92
CA PRO A 115 6.53 0.42 -1.23
C PRO A 115 6.61 -1.01 -1.77
N THR A 116 6.92 -1.93 -0.88
CA THR A 116 6.76 -3.36 -1.09
C THR A 116 5.58 -3.90 -0.28
N THR A 117 5.60 -5.15 0.14
CA THR A 117 4.44 -5.77 0.77
C THR A 117 4.84 -6.89 1.72
N ASN A 118 4.15 -7.01 2.84
CA ASN A 118 4.25 -8.17 3.73
C ASN A 118 3.83 -9.50 3.04
N SER A 119 3.16 -9.42 1.87
CA SER A 119 2.89 -10.61 1.05
C SER A 119 4.14 -11.37 0.61
N GLY A 120 5.31 -10.72 0.69
CA GLY A 120 6.61 -11.34 0.46
C GLY A 120 6.94 -12.48 1.42
N TYR A 121 6.39 -12.47 2.63
CA TYR A 121 6.61 -13.54 3.61
C TYR A 121 5.86 -14.84 3.29
N GLY A 122 4.77 -14.77 2.50
CA GLY A 122 4.00 -15.94 2.09
C GLY A 122 3.24 -16.58 3.25
N VAL A 123 3.71 -17.73 3.73
CA VAL A 123 3.19 -18.41 4.91
C VAL A 123 4.25 -18.40 6.00
N GLY A 124 3.96 -17.69 7.08
CA GLY A 124 4.83 -17.62 8.27
C GLY A 124 4.80 -18.90 9.10
N GLN A 125 5.69 -18.98 10.07
CA GLN A 125 5.65 -20.04 11.07
C GLN A 125 4.67 -19.65 12.19
N LYS A 126 3.87 -20.63 12.63
CA LYS A 126 2.86 -20.41 13.68
C LYS A 126 3.47 -19.85 14.96
N GLY A 127 2.98 -18.71 15.41
CA GLY A 127 3.43 -18.07 16.66
C GLY A 127 4.77 -17.32 16.55
N ILE A 128 5.42 -17.30 15.38
CA ILE A 128 6.69 -16.60 15.16
C ILE A 128 6.43 -15.36 14.32
N TYR A 129 6.85 -14.20 14.82
CA TYR A 129 6.76 -12.94 14.08
C TYR A 129 7.77 -12.89 12.94
N CYS A 130 7.30 -12.56 11.74
CA CYS A 130 8.16 -12.22 10.62
C CYS A 130 8.80 -10.85 10.86
N THR A 131 10.11 -10.80 10.83
CA THR A 131 10.95 -9.60 10.87
C THR A 131 11.53 -9.32 9.48
N GLU A 132 12.28 -8.24 9.34
CA GLU A 132 12.94 -7.92 8.07
C GLU A 132 14.01 -8.94 7.67
N GLU A 133 14.57 -9.68 8.64
CA GLU A 133 15.54 -10.77 8.45
C GLU A 133 14.88 -12.10 8.06
N THR A 134 13.57 -12.23 8.26
CA THR A 134 12.83 -13.45 7.89
C THR A 134 12.91 -13.67 6.38
N PRO A 135 13.30 -14.89 5.91
CA PRO A 135 13.35 -15.18 4.47
C PRO A 135 12.01 -14.94 3.78
N LEU A 136 12.06 -14.27 2.65
CA LEU A 136 10.89 -14.00 1.83
C LEU A 136 10.57 -15.22 0.95
N ASN A 137 9.33 -15.72 1.03
CA ASN A 137 8.83 -16.85 0.27
C ASN A 137 7.44 -16.55 -0.34
N PRO A 138 7.36 -15.62 -1.31
CA PRO A 138 6.09 -15.17 -1.86
C PRO A 138 5.38 -16.26 -2.66
N ILE A 139 4.08 -16.47 -2.39
CA ILE A 139 3.25 -17.49 -3.03
C ILE A 139 2.48 -16.98 -4.25
N THR A 140 2.43 -15.66 -4.47
CA THR A 140 1.68 -15.02 -5.57
C THR A 140 2.62 -14.32 -6.56
N LEU A 141 2.19 -14.14 -7.82
CA LEU A 141 2.93 -13.36 -8.81
C LEU A 141 3.21 -11.93 -8.29
N TYR A 142 2.20 -11.26 -7.72
CA TYR A 142 2.38 -9.95 -7.12
C TYR A 142 3.48 -9.93 -6.05
N GLY A 143 3.46 -10.89 -5.14
CA GLY A 143 4.48 -11.00 -4.09
C GLY A 143 5.87 -11.24 -4.65
N ARG A 144 6.02 -12.14 -5.63
CA ARG A 144 7.30 -12.41 -6.30
C ARG A 144 7.88 -11.17 -6.95
N LEU A 145 7.09 -10.47 -7.78
CA LEU A 145 7.55 -9.24 -8.45
C LEU A 145 7.99 -8.16 -7.44
N LYS A 146 7.24 -8.01 -6.32
CA LYS A 146 7.60 -7.05 -5.27
C LYS A 146 8.88 -7.42 -4.53
N VAL A 147 9.11 -8.71 -4.24
CA VAL A 147 10.34 -9.20 -3.61
C VAL A 147 11.55 -9.04 -4.53
N ASP A 148 11.41 -9.38 -5.81
CA ASP A 148 12.50 -9.32 -6.75
C ASP A 148 12.93 -7.87 -7.03
N ILE A 149 11.98 -6.95 -7.17
CA ILE A 149 12.31 -5.53 -7.37
C ILE A 149 12.82 -4.87 -6.09
N GLU A 150 12.38 -5.30 -4.89
CA GLU A 150 12.92 -4.82 -3.61
C GLU A 150 14.43 -5.04 -3.53
N LYS A 151 14.90 -6.22 -3.92
CA LYS A 151 16.33 -6.55 -3.96
C LYS A 151 17.12 -5.60 -4.85
N LEU A 152 16.57 -5.29 -6.04
CA LEU A 152 17.21 -4.36 -6.97
C LEU A 152 17.21 -2.92 -6.44
N VAL A 153 16.11 -2.49 -5.81
CA VAL A 153 16.01 -1.15 -5.20
C VAL A 153 17.05 -0.99 -4.09
N LEU A 154 17.15 -1.95 -3.17
CA LEU A 154 18.14 -1.91 -2.09
C LEU A 154 19.57 -1.98 -2.62
N ALA A 155 19.85 -2.85 -3.59
CA ALA A 155 21.17 -2.96 -4.22
C ALA A 155 21.60 -1.70 -4.98
N SER A 156 20.65 -0.86 -5.43
CA SER A 156 20.95 0.38 -6.15
C SER A 156 21.48 1.51 -5.25
N GLY A 157 21.48 1.34 -3.92
CA GLY A 157 21.87 2.35 -2.93
C GLY A 157 20.90 3.52 -2.85
N ASN A 158 21.11 4.43 -1.91
CA ASN A 158 20.30 5.63 -1.68
C ASN A 158 18.78 5.37 -1.75
N SER A 159 18.34 4.32 -1.05
CA SER A 159 16.97 3.79 -1.11
C SER A 159 16.50 3.28 0.24
N ILE A 160 15.18 3.30 0.43
CA ILE A 160 14.47 2.67 1.57
C ILE A 160 13.33 1.87 0.97
N THR A 161 13.06 0.67 1.49
CA THR A 161 11.89 -0.10 1.09
C THR A 161 10.93 -0.29 2.27
N LEU A 162 9.63 -0.15 2.02
CA LEU A 162 8.58 -0.26 3.01
C LEU A 162 7.73 -1.49 2.72
N ARG A 163 7.86 -2.55 3.51
CA ARG A 163 7.04 -3.75 3.44
C ARG A 163 5.70 -3.46 4.13
N LEU A 164 4.76 -2.94 3.35
CA LEU A 164 3.47 -2.50 3.88
C LEU A 164 2.62 -3.69 4.33
N ALA A 165 2.01 -3.55 5.50
CA ALA A 165 0.88 -4.36 5.95
C ALA A 165 -0.34 -4.18 5.02
N THR A 166 -1.41 -4.93 5.23
CA THR A 166 -2.67 -4.73 4.51
C THR A 166 -3.20 -3.34 4.85
N VAL A 167 -3.20 -2.46 3.86
CA VAL A 167 -3.59 -1.06 4.05
C VAL A 167 -5.11 -0.95 4.18
N MET A 168 -5.59 -0.08 5.06
CA MET A 168 -7.02 0.17 5.31
C MET A 168 -7.31 1.67 5.43
N GLY A 169 -8.59 2.04 5.48
CA GLY A 169 -9.05 3.41 5.72
C GLY A 169 -9.58 4.12 4.48
N VAL A 170 -10.14 5.31 4.68
CA VAL A 170 -10.74 6.12 3.62
C VAL A 170 -9.67 6.89 2.85
N SER A 171 -9.80 6.89 1.54
CA SER A 171 -8.94 7.62 0.61
C SER A 171 -9.77 8.24 -0.52
N PRO A 172 -9.37 9.41 -1.08
CA PRO A 172 -10.04 10.01 -2.23
C PRO A 172 -10.13 9.07 -3.45
N ARG A 173 -9.17 8.15 -3.62
CA ARG A 173 -9.27 7.00 -4.53
C ARG A 173 -9.45 5.75 -3.68
N MET A 174 -10.68 5.43 -3.35
CA MET A 174 -11.01 4.30 -2.47
C MET A 174 -10.68 2.94 -3.11
N ARG A 175 -10.42 1.93 -2.26
CA ARG A 175 -10.27 0.52 -2.62
C ARG A 175 -11.13 -0.34 -1.71
N LEU A 176 -12.20 -0.88 -2.27
CA LEU A 176 -13.12 -1.77 -1.55
C LEU A 176 -12.66 -3.25 -1.56
N ASP A 177 -11.66 -3.58 -2.35
CA ASP A 177 -11.07 -4.92 -2.45
C ASP A 177 -10.03 -5.23 -1.34
N LEU A 178 -9.68 -4.25 -0.50
CA LEU A 178 -8.79 -4.46 0.66
C LEU A 178 -9.57 -5.05 1.84
N LEU A 179 -8.99 -6.03 2.51
CA LEU A 179 -9.68 -6.90 3.47
C LEU A 179 -10.53 -6.15 4.51
N VAL A 180 -9.94 -5.18 5.23
CA VAL A 180 -10.67 -4.41 6.25
C VAL A 180 -11.75 -3.54 5.60
N ASN A 181 -11.42 -2.93 4.45
CA ASN A 181 -12.34 -2.08 3.70
C ASN A 181 -13.54 -2.90 3.17
N ASP A 182 -13.30 -4.08 2.57
CA ASP A 182 -14.36 -4.98 2.06
C ASP A 182 -15.24 -5.49 3.20
N PHE A 183 -14.64 -6.00 4.27
CA PHE A 183 -15.41 -6.57 5.38
C PHE A 183 -16.26 -5.52 6.08
N THR A 184 -15.72 -4.31 6.29
CA THR A 184 -16.50 -3.21 6.85
C THR A 184 -17.59 -2.75 5.88
N TYR A 185 -17.33 -2.72 4.55
CA TYR A 185 -18.32 -2.39 3.54
C TYR A 185 -19.51 -3.38 3.58
N ARG A 186 -19.22 -4.69 3.60
CA ARG A 186 -20.24 -5.74 3.69
C ARG A 186 -21.00 -5.67 5.01
N ALA A 187 -20.31 -5.40 6.11
CA ALA A 187 -20.97 -5.23 7.40
C ALA A 187 -21.95 -4.07 7.42
N VAL A 188 -21.62 -2.93 6.76
CA VAL A 188 -22.53 -1.77 6.66
C VAL A 188 -23.70 -2.02 5.71
N ASN A 189 -23.45 -2.63 4.54
CA ASN A 189 -24.46 -2.71 3.47
C ASN A 189 -25.21 -4.05 3.45
N ASP A 190 -24.51 -5.17 3.64
CA ASP A 190 -25.07 -6.53 3.50
C ASP A 190 -25.45 -7.13 4.85
N ARG A 191 -24.87 -6.62 5.96
CA ARG A 191 -25.04 -7.14 7.32
C ARG A 191 -24.60 -8.60 7.50
N PHE A 192 -23.97 -9.18 6.48
CA PHE A 192 -23.59 -10.59 6.47
C PHE A 192 -22.28 -10.82 5.72
N LEU A 193 -21.47 -11.78 6.22
CA LEU A 193 -20.23 -12.20 5.57
C LEU A 193 -19.98 -13.70 5.81
N VAL A 194 -19.57 -14.41 4.76
CA VAL A 194 -19.05 -15.79 4.86
C VAL A 194 -17.53 -15.75 4.77
N LEU A 195 -16.88 -16.37 5.75
CA LEU A 195 -15.42 -16.42 5.86
C LEU A 195 -14.89 -17.77 5.40
N PHE A 196 -13.95 -17.74 4.46
CA PHE A 196 -13.10 -18.87 4.13
C PHE A 196 -11.77 -18.74 4.87
N GLU A 197 -11.28 -19.83 5.48
CA GLU A 197 -10.03 -19.83 6.26
C GLU A 197 -10.01 -18.69 7.29
N PRO A 198 -10.98 -18.65 8.23
CA PRO A 198 -11.18 -17.51 9.15
C PRO A 198 -9.98 -17.29 10.10
N HIS A 199 -9.14 -18.31 10.28
CA HIS A 199 -7.99 -18.30 11.17
C HIS A 199 -6.74 -17.65 10.56
N PHE A 200 -6.68 -17.43 9.22
CA PHE A 200 -5.52 -16.81 8.58
C PHE A 200 -5.31 -15.38 9.06
N LYS A 201 -4.09 -15.10 9.50
CA LYS A 201 -3.70 -13.81 10.08
C LYS A 201 -3.08 -12.88 9.06
N ARG A 202 -3.30 -11.58 9.29
CA ARG A 202 -2.69 -10.46 8.58
C ARG A 202 -2.31 -9.37 9.56
N ASN A 203 -1.38 -8.53 9.16
CA ASN A 203 -1.12 -7.27 9.82
C ASN A 203 -1.80 -6.14 9.02
N TYR A 204 -2.24 -5.09 9.70
CA TYR A 204 -2.98 -3.97 9.12
C TYR A 204 -2.32 -2.64 9.41
N ILE A 205 -2.59 -1.62 8.56
CA ILE A 205 -2.15 -0.24 8.75
C ILE A 205 -3.09 0.74 8.07
N HIS A 206 -3.30 1.91 8.67
CA HIS A 206 -4.10 2.98 8.07
C HIS A 206 -3.37 3.66 6.91
N VAL A 207 -4.09 4.06 5.85
CA VAL A 207 -3.51 4.69 4.65
C VAL A 207 -2.81 6.02 4.95
N ARG A 208 -3.28 6.77 5.97
CA ARG A 208 -2.63 8.01 6.42
C ARG A 208 -1.31 7.71 7.15
N ASP A 209 -1.24 6.62 7.90
CA ASP A 209 0.01 6.19 8.53
C ASP A 209 1.01 5.69 7.50
N VAL A 210 0.55 5.09 6.39
CA VAL A 210 1.43 4.80 5.25
C VAL A 210 1.99 6.09 4.67
N ALA A 211 1.17 7.12 4.44
CA ALA A 211 1.64 8.42 3.95
C ALA A 211 2.63 9.06 4.94
N LYS A 212 2.32 9.03 6.26
CA LYS A 212 3.21 9.46 7.33
C LYS A 212 4.54 8.71 7.31
N ALA A 213 4.53 7.39 7.08
CA ALA A 213 5.75 6.59 7.00
C ALA A 213 6.66 7.00 5.85
N PHE A 214 6.11 7.28 4.66
CA PHE A 214 6.88 7.81 3.53
C PHE A 214 7.56 9.14 3.87
N ILE A 215 6.83 10.06 4.50
CA ILE A 215 7.36 11.37 4.91
C ILE A 215 8.40 11.19 6.00
N TYR A 216 8.12 10.33 6.99
CA TYR A 216 9.07 10.02 8.06
C TYR A 216 10.40 9.49 7.51
N CYS A 217 10.34 8.53 6.58
CA CYS A 217 11.52 7.99 5.91
C CYS A 217 12.26 9.05 5.06
N LEU A 218 11.53 10.01 4.46
CA LEU A 218 12.16 11.10 3.72
C LEU A 218 12.90 12.07 4.65
N ASP A 219 12.27 12.42 5.78
CA ASP A 219 12.82 13.34 6.78
C ASP A 219 14.04 12.74 7.51
N ASN A 220 14.05 11.40 7.71
CA ASN A 220 15.13 10.65 8.37
C ASN A 220 15.92 9.77 7.40
N PHE A 221 16.05 10.19 6.15
CA PHE A 221 16.54 9.34 5.07
C PHE A 221 17.97 8.84 5.30
N VAL A 222 18.84 9.67 5.84
CA VAL A 222 20.27 9.35 6.04
C VAL A 222 20.45 8.18 7.01
N GLU A 223 19.65 8.16 8.08
CA GLU A 223 19.69 7.15 9.14
C GLU A 223 19.01 5.84 8.72
N MET A 224 18.06 5.92 7.78
CA MET A 224 17.19 4.79 7.41
C MET A 224 17.57 4.14 6.06
N GLN A 225 18.43 4.75 5.26
CA GLN A 225 18.74 4.28 3.91
C GLN A 225 19.43 2.91 3.90
N GLY A 226 19.23 2.18 2.80
CA GLY A 226 19.84 0.86 2.56
C GLY A 226 19.06 -0.30 3.17
N GLU A 227 17.95 -0.03 3.88
CA GLU A 227 17.26 -1.02 4.69
C GLU A 227 15.78 -1.21 4.29
N PRO A 228 15.24 -2.43 4.44
CA PRO A 228 13.82 -2.68 4.42
C PRO A 228 13.21 -2.43 5.80
N TYR A 229 11.94 -1.97 5.82
CA TYR A 229 11.16 -1.80 7.04
C TYR A 229 9.76 -2.39 6.88
N ASN A 230 9.34 -3.23 7.83
CA ASN A 230 7.94 -3.58 7.98
C ASN A 230 7.16 -2.36 8.49
N VAL A 231 6.01 -2.09 7.88
CA VAL A 231 5.16 -0.94 8.21
C VAL A 231 3.74 -1.40 8.47
N GLY A 232 3.36 -1.48 9.73
CA GLY A 232 2.08 -1.97 10.20
C GLY A 232 1.76 -1.52 11.62
N LEU A 233 0.61 -1.94 12.14
CA LEU A 233 0.22 -1.78 13.53
C LEU A 233 0.62 -3.02 14.32
N SER A 234 1.46 -2.88 15.33
CA SER A 234 1.94 -4.03 16.11
C SER A 234 0.82 -4.75 16.87
N GLU A 235 -0.23 -4.02 17.29
CA GLU A 235 -1.43 -4.59 17.91
C GLU A 235 -2.43 -5.20 16.93
N ALA A 236 -2.27 -4.99 15.61
CA ALA A 236 -3.23 -5.44 14.60
C ALA A 236 -2.75 -6.63 13.76
N ASN A 237 -2.12 -7.61 14.42
CA ASN A 237 -1.87 -8.93 13.85
C ASN A 237 -3.07 -9.84 14.13
N MET A 238 -4.09 -9.82 13.26
CA MET A 238 -5.37 -10.46 13.51
C MET A 238 -5.76 -11.44 12.42
N SER A 239 -6.52 -12.47 12.80
CA SER A 239 -7.23 -13.35 11.87
C SER A 239 -8.44 -12.63 11.26
N LYS A 240 -8.99 -13.22 10.20
CA LYS A 240 -10.24 -12.70 9.60
C LYS A 240 -11.41 -12.76 10.59
N TRP A 241 -11.43 -13.79 11.45
CA TRP A 241 -12.45 -13.92 12.50
C TRP A 241 -12.35 -12.79 13.52
N GLU A 242 -11.16 -12.60 14.09
CA GLU A 242 -10.88 -11.52 15.06
C GLU A 242 -11.21 -10.13 14.47
N LEU A 243 -10.89 -9.91 13.19
CA LEU A 243 -11.27 -8.68 12.48
C LEU A 243 -12.79 -8.49 12.40
N CYS A 244 -13.54 -9.55 12.09
CA CYS A 244 -15.02 -9.49 12.08
C CYS A 244 -15.60 -9.20 13.46
N GLU A 245 -14.98 -9.72 14.53
CA GLU A 245 -15.39 -9.40 15.90
C GLU A 245 -15.18 -7.92 16.22
N GLU A 246 -14.03 -7.31 15.79
CA GLU A 246 -13.80 -5.87 15.95
C GLU A 246 -14.82 -5.02 15.17
N ILE A 247 -15.15 -5.41 13.94
CA ILE A 247 -16.20 -4.73 13.14
C ILE A 247 -17.55 -4.84 13.82
N LYS A 248 -17.91 -6.02 14.34
CA LYS A 248 -19.20 -6.27 15.01
C LYS A 248 -19.40 -5.43 16.27
N LYS A 249 -18.31 -5.09 16.99
CA LYS A 249 -18.41 -4.18 18.15
C LYS A 249 -18.97 -2.81 17.76
N GLN A 250 -18.76 -2.37 16.51
CA GLN A 250 -19.24 -1.08 16.00
C GLN A 250 -20.52 -1.21 15.16
N ILE A 251 -20.81 -2.42 14.66
CA ILE A 251 -22.01 -2.75 13.87
C ILE A 251 -22.66 -4.00 14.49
N PRO A 252 -23.43 -3.87 15.57
CA PRO A 252 -23.97 -5.02 16.33
C PRO A 252 -24.83 -5.98 15.50
N ASP A 253 -25.53 -5.47 14.47
CA ASP A 253 -26.38 -6.26 13.57
C ASP A 253 -25.58 -7.00 12.48
N PHE A 254 -24.25 -6.88 12.47
CA PHE A 254 -23.40 -7.64 11.56
C PHE A 254 -23.30 -9.09 11.99
N TYR A 255 -23.62 -10.00 11.07
CA TYR A 255 -23.48 -11.44 11.25
C TYR A 255 -22.41 -12.00 10.33
N PHE A 256 -21.57 -12.89 10.82
CA PHE A 256 -20.58 -13.61 10.02
C PHE A 256 -20.48 -15.06 10.43
N ALA A 257 -20.13 -15.92 9.49
CA ALA A 257 -20.02 -17.35 9.70
C ALA A 257 -18.86 -17.94 8.87
N GLU A 258 -18.30 -19.03 9.36
CA GLU A 258 -17.31 -19.81 8.62
C GLU A 258 -17.99 -20.62 7.50
N ALA A 259 -17.38 -20.61 6.31
CA ALA A 259 -17.80 -21.48 5.22
C ALA A 259 -17.44 -22.94 5.53
N LYS A 260 -18.42 -23.85 5.37
CA LYS A 260 -18.20 -25.28 5.55
C LYS A 260 -17.57 -25.95 4.31
N ILE A 261 -17.65 -25.33 3.16
CA ILE A 261 -17.20 -25.85 1.86
C ILE A 261 -16.54 -24.70 1.11
N GLY A 262 -15.43 -25.00 0.42
CA GLY A 262 -14.65 -24.03 -0.33
C GLY A 262 -13.37 -23.61 0.39
N GLU A 263 -12.52 -22.88 -0.29
CA GLU A 263 -11.22 -22.40 0.21
C GLU A 263 -10.99 -20.95 -0.19
N ASP A 264 -10.21 -20.22 0.62
CA ASP A 264 -9.66 -18.94 0.20
C ASP A 264 -8.51 -19.16 -0.77
N PRO A 265 -8.53 -18.60 -1.97
CA PRO A 265 -7.39 -18.67 -2.88
C PRO A 265 -6.15 -17.94 -2.32
N ASP A 266 -6.32 -17.02 -1.37
CA ASP A 266 -5.24 -16.32 -0.70
C ASP A 266 -4.78 -17.07 0.55
N LYS A 267 -3.84 -18.00 0.35
CA LYS A 267 -3.28 -18.87 1.40
C LYS A 267 -2.24 -18.18 2.30
N ARG A 268 -2.07 -16.88 2.23
CA ARG A 268 -1.13 -16.15 3.12
C ARG A 268 -1.60 -16.21 4.56
N ASP A 269 -0.68 -16.51 5.46
CA ASP A 269 -0.92 -16.57 6.90
C ASP A 269 0.38 -16.22 7.64
N TYR A 270 0.42 -15.07 8.30
CA TYR A 270 1.61 -14.59 9.00
C TYR A 270 1.27 -13.53 10.06
N ILE A 271 2.17 -13.38 11.03
CA ILE A 271 2.20 -12.25 11.96
C ILE A 271 3.50 -11.47 11.77
N ILE A 272 3.43 -10.13 11.88
CA ILE A 272 4.52 -9.22 11.51
C ILE A 272 5.00 -8.46 12.74
N SER A 273 6.33 -8.37 12.90
CA SER A 273 6.97 -7.42 13.80
C SER A 273 7.25 -6.11 13.08
N ASN A 274 6.81 -5.00 13.64
CA ASN A 274 7.12 -3.65 13.16
C ASN A 274 8.18 -2.97 14.03
N ALA A 275 8.83 -3.74 14.91
CA ALA A 275 9.76 -3.21 15.92
C ALA A 275 10.94 -2.43 15.34
N LYS A 276 11.38 -2.73 14.11
CA LYS A 276 12.50 -2.05 13.47
C LYS A 276 12.16 -0.59 13.16
N ILE A 277 11.01 -0.34 12.53
CA ILE A 277 10.59 1.03 12.21
C ILE A 277 10.17 1.80 13.46
N GLU A 278 9.57 1.12 14.45
CA GLU A 278 9.22 1.71 15.75
C GLU A 278 10.47 2.16 16.52
N LYS A 279 11.55 1.35 16.53
CA LYS A 279 12.85 1.71 17.10
C LYS A 279 13.51 2.87 16.34
N ALA A 280 13.26 3.01 15.06
CA ALA A 280 13.69 4.18 14.30
C ALA A 280 12.88 5.44 14.63
N GLY A 281 11.83 5.35 15.47
CA GLY A 281 11.02 6.46 15.98
C GLY A 281 9.69 6.68 15.25
N PHE A 282 9.32 5.85 14.29
CA PHE A 282 8.01 5.94 13.64
C PHE A 282 6.92 5.35 14.53
N ILE A 283 5.85 6.12 14.75
CA ILE A 283 4.67 5.71 15.52
C ILE A 283 3.43 5.96 14.66
N PRO A 284 2.61 4.94 14.36
CA PRO A 284 1.31 5.12 13.73
C PRO A 284 0.35 5.95 14.60
N ASP A 285 -0.54 6.72 13.95
CA ASP A 285 -1.50 7.58 14.66
C ASP A 285 -2.90 6.96 14.76
N TYR A 286 -3.22 5.99 13.90
CA TYR A 286 -4.57 5.43 13.75
C TYR A 286 -4.63 3.98 14.22
N SER A 287 -5.49 3.69 15.20
CA SER A 287 -5.80 2.30 15.59
C SER A 287 -6.73 1.63 14.56
N LEU A 288 -6.85 0.29 14.65
CA LEU A 288 -7.81 -0.47 13.85
C LEU A 288 -9.25 -0.01 14.10
N GLN A 289 -9.61 0.24 15.35
CA GLN A 289 -10.96 0.67 15.75
C GLN A 289 -11.31 2.05 15.17
N GLN A 290 -10.38 3.00 15.19
CA GLN A 290 -10.55 4.31 14.55
C GLN A 290 -10.70 4.18 13.03
N SER A 291 -9.93 3.28 12.41
CA SER A 291 -9.99 3.01 10.96
C SER A 291 -11.34 2.41 10.56
N ILE A 292 -11.88 1.48 11.34
CA ILE A 292 -13.22 0.91 11.11
C ILE A 292 -14.29 1.99 11.25
N ALA A 293 -14.21 2.84 12.30
CA ALA A 293 -15.15 3.95 12.50
C ALA A 293 -15.12 4.96 11.34
N GLU A 294 -13.93 5.28 10.81
CA GLU A 294 -13.77 6.13 9.63
C GLU A 294 -14.42 5.49 8.39
N LEU A 295 -14.18 4.20 8.15
CA LEU A 295 -14.77 3.46 7.04
C LEU A 295 -16.30 3.44 7.11
N ILE A 296 -16.88 3.21 8.30
CA ILE A 296 -18.34 3.24 8.50
C ILE A 296 -18.91 4.60 8.09
N LYS A 297 -18.26 5.72 8.44
CA LYS A 297 -18.68 7.06 7.99
C LYS A 297 -18.54 7.21 6.48
N GLY A 298 -17.42 6.78 5.91
CA GLY A 298 -17.17 6.84 4.47
C GLY A 298 -18.24 6.08 3.67
N TYR A 299 -18.70 4.95 4.17
CA TYR A 299 -19.72 4.11 3.51
C TYR A 299 -21.15 4.65 3.59
N GLN A 300 -21.39 5.71 4.35
CA GLN A 300 -22.64 6.47 4.21
C GLN A 300 -22.68 7.27 2.91
N ILE A 301 -21.51 7.61 2.37
CA ILE A 301 -21.35 8.37 1.12
C ILE A 301 -21.20 7.41 -0.07
N ILE A 302 -20.40 6.36 0.10
CA ILE A 302 -20.09 5.36 -0.93
C ILE A 302 -21.15 4.26 -0.92
N LYS A 303 -22.03 4.27 -1.90
CA LYS A 303 -23.16 3.30 -2.00
C LYS A 303 -22.99 2.25 -3.10
N ARG A 304 -21.88 2.25 -3.84
CA ARG A 304 -21.66 1.32 -4.96
C ARG A 304 -20.24 0.80 -4.95
N ASN A 305 -20.08 -0.43 -5.37
CA ASN A 305 -18.77 -1.08 -5.48
C ASN A 305 -18.04 -0.65 -6.77
N GLN A 306 -17.80 0.65 -6.93
CA GLN A 306 -17.11 1.24 -8.09
C GLN A 306 -15.61 1.50 -7.85
N PHE A 307 -15.11 1.18 -6.65
CA PHE A 307 -13.76 1.51 -6.20
C PHE A 307 -12.94 0.24 -5.93
N THR A 308 -13.07 -0.77 -6.79
CA THR A 308 -12.24 -1.97 -6.72
C THR A 308 -11.13 -1.93 -7.78
N ASN A 309 -10.16 -2.82 -7.65
CA ASN A 309 -9.10 -3.01 -8.64
C ASN A 309 -9.36 -4.23 -9.55
N VAL A 310 -10.45 -4.93 -9.35
CA VAL A 310 -10.85 -6.15 -10.08
C VAL A 310 -12.28 -6.06 -10.57
#